data_83eccc2043491ff1c4af0dad5766b254
#
_entry.id   83eccc2043491ff1c4af0dad5766b254
#
_cell.length_a   1.000
_cell.length_b   1.000
_cell.length_c   1.000
_cell.angle_alpha   90.00
_cell.angle_beta   90.00
_cell.angle_gamma   90.00
#
_symmetry.space_group_name_H-M   'P 1'
#
loop_
_entity.id
_entity.type
_entity.pdbx_description
1 polymer ?
#
loop_
_entity_poly.entity_id
_entity_poly.type
_entity_poly.pdbx_seq_one_letter_code
_entity_poly.pdbx_strand_id
1 'polypeptide(L)'
;MGEIRLFPGLLAPPAGLDFLLGLPSEEGLHLVAFAEGALDALKVAFQEGARSLVLLSPVLFRDALLSARLGALRFGLERGGVEGFARVGRALFFGALSAGSEEVYEAWKEGLSEAGLWRWLGRLEALADERRWLRGTAARVLVVQGALDAFTPPLHGAKVADFAKGEALRFVVDEAGHLVPWEAQEEVRDLVADFLLGEGFRPLPGGLAL
;
A
#
# COMPACT_ATOMS: atom_id res chain seq x y z
N MET A 1 3.96 9.06 -23.37
CA MET A 1 3.17 8.61 -22.21
C MET A 1 3.72 7.26 -21.81
N GLY A 2 4.08 7.10 -20.55
CA GLY A 2 4.65 5.87 -20.01
C GLY A 2 3.61 4.76 -19.84
N GLU A 3 4.07 3.56 -19.57
CA GLU A 3 3.24 2.40 -19.21
C GLU A 3 3.06 2.34 -17.70
N ILE A 4 1.83 2.29 -17.20
CA ILE A 4 1.52 2.11 -15.78
C ILE A 4 1.01 0.69 -15.55
N ARG A 5 1.69 -0.07 -14.66
CA ARG A 5 1.23 -1.39 -14.20
C ARG A 5 0.83 -1.35 -12.74
N LEU A 6 -0.32 -1.92 -12.42
CA LEU A 6 -0.92 -1.91 -11.10
C LEU A 6 -0.80 -3.27 -10.40
N PHE A 7 -0.49 -3.25 -9.11
CA PHE A 7 -0.37 -4.42 -8.23
C PHE A 7 -1.22 -4.21 -6.97
N PRO A 8 -2.53 -4.49 -7.04
CA PRO A 8 -3.48 -4.08 -6.00
C PRO A 8 -3.35 -4.83 -4.66
N GLY A 9 -2.63 -5.97 -4.63
CA GLY A 9 -2.64 -6.82 -3.44
C GLY A 9 -3.94 -7.64 -3.29
N LEU A 10 -3.92 -8.65 -2.42
CA LEU A 10 -5.03 -9.60 -2.27
C LEU A 10 -6.22 -9.03 -1.47
N LEU A 11 -5.99 -8.03 -0.64
CA LEU A 11 -7.03 -7.38 0.17
C LEU A 11 -7.51 -6.04 -0.41
N ALA A 12 -7.13 -5.72 -1.65
CA ALA A 12 -7.68 -4.55 -2.32
C ALA A 12 -9.21 -4.70 -2.50
N PRO A 13 -9.99 -3.62 -2.32
CA PRO A 13 -11.40 -3.62 -2.73
C PRO A 13 -11.58 -4.04 -4.20
N PRO A 14 -12.77 -4.52 -4.59
CA PRO A 14 -13.03 -5.02 -5.95
C PRO A 14 -12.70 -4.02 -7.08
N ALA A 15 -12.85 -2.71 -6.82
CA ALA A 15 -12.47 -1.65 -7.76
C ALA A 15 -10.94 -1.58 -8.03
N GLY A 16 -10.12 -2.24 -7.19
CA GLY A 16 -8.67 -2.24 -7.37
C GLY A 16 -8.06 -0.83 -7.32
N LEU A 17 -7.01 -0.63 -8.12
CA LEU A 17 -6.31 0.65 -8.27
C LEU A 17 -6.64 1.32 -9.62
N ASP A 18 -7.71 0.93 -10.28
CA ASP A 18 -8.04 1.34 -11.66
C ASP A 18 -8.18 2.86 -11.84
N PHE A 19 -8.51 3.58 -10.76
CA PHE A 19 -8.56 5.05 -10.76
C PHE A 19 -7.20 5.72 -11.03
N LEU A 20 -6.10 4.96 -10.96
CA LEU A 20 -4.75 5.42 -11.30
C LEU A 20 -4.35 5.11 -12.74
N LEU A 21 -5.17 4.37 -13.49
CA LEU A 21 -4.93 4.12 -14.92
C LEU A 21 -5.15 5.41 -15.72
N GLY A 22 -4.30 5.60 -16.73
CA GLY A 22 -4.40 6.76 -17.62
C GLY A 22 -3.90 8.08 -17.01
N LEU A 23 -3.27 8.05 -15.82
CA LEU A 23 -2.57 9.22 -15.29
C LEU A 23 -1.47 9.67 -16.27
N PRO A 24 -1.24 10.99 -16.40
CA PRO A 24 -0.13 11.48 -17.15
C PRO A 24 1.19 11.02 -16.52
N SER A 25 2.13 10.60 -17.35
CA SER A 25 3.42 10.08 -16.88
C SER A 25 4.52 10.37 -17.88
N GLU A 26 5.76 10.47 -17.41
CA GLU A 26 6.94 10.48 -18.27
C GLU A 26 7.05 9.17 -19.07
N GLU A 27 7.91 9.16 -20.09
CA GLU A 27 8.19 7.92 -20.83
C GLU A 27 8.89 6.89 -19.95
N GLY A 28 8.46 5.64 -20.02
CA GLY A 28 9.02 4.51 -19.28
C GLY A 28 7.98 3.67 -18.56
N LEU A 29 8.46 2.67 -17.83
CA LEU A 29 7.63 1.78 -17.02
C LEU A 29 7.45 2.35 -15.62
N HIS A 30 6.22 2.51 -15.20
CA HIS A 30 5.81 2.96 -13.88
C HIS A 30 5.02 1.86 -13.18
N LEU A 31 5.41 1.52 -11.95
CA LEU A 31 4.78 0.48 -11.16
C LEU A 31 4.08 1.11 -9.96
N VAL A 32 2.82 0.79 -9.76
CA VAL A 32 2.04 1.24 -8.60
C VAL A 32 1.53 0.02 -7.87
N ALA A 33 1.83 -0.07 -6.59
CA ALA A 33 1.52 -1.24 -5.78
C ALA A 33 0.90 -0.86 -4.43
N PHE A 34 -0.06 -1.67 -4.00
CA PHE A 34 -0.67 -1.56 -2.69
C PHE A 34 -0.33 -2.77 -1.82
N ALA A 35 -0.04 -2.53 -0.55
CA ALA A 35 0.24 -3.54 0.47
C ALA A 35 1.28 -4.58 0.03
N GLU A 36 0.95 -5.87 0.06
CA GLU A 36 1.83 -6.97 -0.37
C GLU A 36 1.97 -7.08 -1.89
N GLY A 37 1.16 -6.37 -2.69
CA GLY A 37 1.37 -6.21 -4.14
C GLY A 37 2.72 -5.58 -4.45
N ALA A 38 3.30 -4.83 -3.50
CA ALA A 38 4.65 -4.30 -3.57
C ALA A 38 5.72 -5.38 -3.82
N LEU A 39 5.51 -6.62 -3.34
CA LEU A 39 6.44 -7.74 -3.57
C LEU A 39 6.55 -8.11 -5.05
N ASP A 40 5.42 -8.11 -5.75
CA ASP A 40 5.38 -8.47 -7.16
C ASP A 40 5.87 -7.30 -8.04
N ALA A 41 5.51 -6.05 -7.67
CA ALA A 41 6.03 -4.85 -8.31
C ALA A 41 7.57 -4.76 -8.21
N LEU A 42 8.14 -5.07 -7.05
CA LEU A 42 9.61 -5.09 -6.87
C LEU A 42 10.30 -6.12 -7.75
N LYS A 43 9.72 -7.31 -7.92
CA LYS A 43 10.28 -8.32 -8.84
C LYS A 43 10.30 -7.82 -10.27
N VAL A 44 9.20 -7.20 -10.72
CA VAL A 44 9.13 -6.59 -12.06
C VAL A 44 10.13 -5.45 -12.19
N ALA A 45 10.23 -4.55 -11.21
CA ALA A 45 11.21 -3.47 -11.21
C ALA A 45 12.66 -3.97 -11.32
N PHE A 46 12.96 -5.09 -10.68
CA PHE A 46 14.28 -5.70 -10.73
C PHE A 46 14.58 -6.40 -12.06
N GLN A 47 13.57 -7.06 -12.65
CA GLN A 47 13.74 -7.87 -13.88
C GLN A 47 13.69 -7.05 -15.15
N GLU A 48 12.75 -6.11 -15.22
CA GLU A 48 12.46 -5.33 -16.44
C GLU A 48 13.02 -3.90 -16.37
N GLY A 49 13.37 -3.45 -15.16
CA GLY A 49 13.65 -2.06 -14.88
C GLY A 49 12.35 -1.25 -14.76
N ALA A 50 12.38 -0.22 -13.95
CA ALA A 50 11.26 0.72 -13.81
C ALA A 50 11.81 2.14 -13.66
N ARG A 51 11.10 3.12 -14.23
CA ARG A 51 11.40 4.54 -14.04
C ARG A 51 10.99 5.01 -12.67
N SER A 52 9.80 4.57 -12.24
CA SER A 52 9.29 4.87 -10.89
C SER A 52 8.53 3.70 -10.28
N LEU A 53 8.51 3.68 -8.96
CA LEU A 53 7.84 2.71 -8.12
C LEU A 53 7.05 3.44 -7.04
N VAL A 54 5.72 3.38 -7.11
CA VAL A 54 4.81 3.92 -6.10
C VAL A 54 4.34 2.80 -5.20
N LEU A 55 4.58 2.94 -3.91
CA LEU A 55 4.25 1.97 -2.87
C LEU A 55 3.23 2.56 -1.89
N LEU A 56 1.99 2.10 -1.97
CA LEU A 56 0.86 2.53 -1.16
C LEU A 56 0.70 1.56 0.01
N SER A 57 0.91 2.02 1.24
CA SER A 57 0.90 1.19 2.46
C SER A 57 1.69 -0.13 2.33
N PRO A 58 2.96 -0.11 1.90
CA PRO A 58 3.68 -1.32 1.51
C PRO A 58 3.91 -2.29 2.66
N VAL A 59 3.81 -3.60 2.36
CA VAL A 59 4.15 -4.70 3.27
C VAL A 59 5.32 -5.49 2.69
N LEU A 60 6.55 -5.13 3.04
CA LEU A 60 7.79 -5.70 2.47
C LEU A 60 8.66 -6.44 3.50
N PHE A 61 8.36 -6.36 4.76
CA PHE A 61 9.06 -7.07 5.82
C PHE A 61 8.13 -7.31 7.00
N ARG A 62 8.48 -8.27 7.82
CA ARG A 62 7.73 -8.61 9.04
C ARG A 62 8.58 -8.31 10.26
N ASP A 63 8.08 -7.45 11.13
CA ASP A 63 8.60 -7.22 12.47
C ASP A 63 7.69 -7.85 13.55
N ALA A 64 8.07 -7.69 14.81
CA ALA A 64 7.29 -8.25 15.91
C ALA A 64 5.87 -7.67 15.98
N LEU A 65 5.71 -6.38 15.64
CA LEU A 65 4.42 -5.70 15.68
C LEU A 65 3.49 -6.20 14.58
N LEU A 66 3.99 -6.30 13.34
CA LEU A 66 3.21 -6.88 12.24
C LEU A 66 2.87 -8.34 12.52
N SER A 67 3.79 -9.13 13.10
CA SER A 67 3.53 -10.51 13.50
C SER A 67 2.39 -10.63 14.52
N ALA A 68 2.33 -9.75 15.52
CA ALA A 68 1.25 -9.72 16.49
C ALA A 68 -0.10 -9.36 15.84
N ARG A 69 -0.12 -8.42 14.89
CA ARG A 69 -1.33 -8.02 14.15
C ARG A 69 -1.85 -9.13 13.23
N LEU A 70 -0.93 -9.83 12.55
CA LEU A 70 -1.29 -11.02 11.77
C LEU A 70 -1.88 -12.12 12.66
N GLY A 71 -1.33 -12.32 13.87
CA GLY A 71 -1.88 -13.24 14.86
C GLY A 71 -3.30 -12.86 15.31
N ALA A 72 -3.58 -11.58 15.50
CA ALA A 72 -4.92 -11.10 15.84
C ALA A 72 -5.92 -11.33 14.69
N LEU A 73 -5.53 -11.04 13.44
CA LEU A 73 -6.35 -11.28 12.25
C LEU A 73 -6.62 -12.77 12.05
N ARG A 74 -5.60 -13.63 12.21
CA ARG A 74 -5.75 -15.08 12.19
C ARG A 74 -6.74 -15.56 13.24
N PHE A 75 -6.60 -15.11 14.48
CA PHE A 75 -7.52 -15.47 15.55
C PHE A 75 -8.95 -15.03 15.23
N GLY A 76 -9.16 -13.83 14.66
CA GLY A 76 -10.46 -13.37 14.19
C GLY A 76 -11.05 -14.32 13.15
N LEU A 77 -10.25 -14.73 12.15
CA LEU A 77 -10.67 -15.66 11.10
C LEU A 77 -11.01 -17.06 11.67
N GLU A 78 -10.19 -17.60 12.55
CA GLU A 78 -10.39 -18.92 13.17
C GLU A 78 -11.67 -18.97 14.04
N ARG A 79 -12.01 -17.89 14.72
CA ARG A 79 -13.13 -17.82 15.66
C ARG A 79 -14.45 -17.34 15.06
N GLY A 80 -14.40 -16.52 14.02
CA GLY A 80 -15.57 -15.87 13.45
C GLY A 80 -15.63 -15.85 11.92
N GLY A 81 -14.76 -16.64 11.24
CA GLY A 81 -14.70 -16.65 9.78
C GLY A 81 -14.39 -15.27 9.22
N VAL A 82 -14.92 -14.98 8.03
CA VAL A 82 -14.74 -13.69 7.35
C VAL A 82 -15.18 -12.52 8.23
N GLU A 83 -16.31 -12.64 8.95
CA GLU A 83 -16.83 -11.58 9.81
C GLU A 83 -15.90 -11.29 11.00
N GLY A 84 -15.35 -12.35 11.62
CA GLY A 84 -14.36 -12.20 12.68
C GLY A 84 -13.09 -11.54 12.23
N PHE A 85 -12.60 -11.90 11.04
CA PHE A 85 -11.46 -11.23 10.40
C PHE A 85 -11.77 -9.77 10.11
N ALA A 86 -12.92 -9.46 9.49
CA ALA A 86 -13.31 -8.11 9.12
C ALA A 86 -13.42 -7.18 10.33
N ARG A 87 -13.93 -7.69 11.45
CA ARG A 87 -14.02 -6.92 12.72
C ARG A 87 -12.65 -6.51 13.25
N VAL A 88 -11.67 -7.42 13.23
CA VAL A 88 -10.29 -7.10 13.62
C VAL A 88 -9.64 -6.19 12.56
N GLY A 89 -9.87 -6.49 11.28
CA GLY A 89 -9.36 -5.70 10.16
C GLY A 89 -9.86 -4.26 10.19
N ARG A 90 -11.10 -4.01 10.59
CA ARG A 90 -11.63 -2.66 10.75
C ARG A 90 -10.76 -1.80 11.69
N ALA A 91 -10.33 -2.37 12.81
CA ALA A 91 -9.49 -1.65 13.77
C ALA A 91 -8.03 -1.46 13.30
N LEU A 92 -7.55 -2.30 12.39
CA LEU A 92 -6.16 -2.27 11.92
C LEU A 92 -5.97 -1.52 10.60
N PHE A 93 -6.95 -1.60 9.70
CA PHE A 93 -6.81 -1.12 8.34
C PHE A 93 -7.44 0.24 8.07
N PHE A 94 -8.42 0.65 8.88
CA PHE A 94 -9.20 1.86 8.62
C PHE A 94 -8.84 2.99 9.57
N GLY A 95 -8.76 4.20 9.03
CA GLY A 95 -8.67 5.41 9.82
C GLY A 95 -9.97 5.65 10.59
N ALA A 96 -9.85 5.91 11.89
CA ALA A 96 -11.01 5.95 12.80
C ALA A 96 -12.02 7.07 12.51
N LEU A 97 -11.73 8.03 11.61
CA LEU A 97 -12.45 9.28 11.49
C LEU A 97 -12.78 9.73 10.06
N SER A 98 -12.40 8.98 9.01
CA SER A 98 -12.71 9.41 7.65
C SER A 98 -14.20 9.20 7.34
N ALA A 99 -14.87 10.24 6.84
CA ALA A 99 -16.30 10.19 6.47
C ALA A 99 -16.60 9.13 5.37
N GLY A 100 -15.58 8.75 4.58
CA GLY A 100 -15.65 7.69 3.56
C GLY A 100 -15.30 6.29 4.07
N SER A 101 -14.80 6.15 5.30
CA SER A 101 -14.27 4.87 5.81
C SER A 101 -15.32 3.77 5.92
N GLU A 102 -16.58 4.11 6.19
CA GLU A 102 -17.66 3.11 6.29
C GLU A 102 -18.00 2.50 4.93
N GLU A 103 -18.12 3.33 3.90
CA GLU A 103 -18.39 2.86 2.53
C GLU A 103 -17.24 2.01 1.99
N VAL A 104 -16.00 2.47 2.21
CA VAL A 104 -14.79 1.71 1.85
C VAL A 104 -14.73 0.39 2.63
N TYR A 105 -15.08 0.41 3.92
CA TYR A 105 -15.11 -0.80 4.76
C TYR A 105 -16.12 -1.83 4.25
N GLU A 106 -17.35 -1.43 3.95
CA GLU A 106 -18.36 -2.37 3.46
C GLU A 106 -17.96 -2.94 2.08
N ALA A 107 -17.48 -2.10 1.15
CA ALA A 107 -17.01 -2.57 -0.15
C ALA A 107 -15.80 -3.52 -0.03
N TRP A 108 -14.87 -3.22 0.88
CA TRP A 108 -13.73 -4.10 1.18
C TRP A 108 -14.20 -5.44 1.75
N LYS A 109 -15.10 -5.42 2.72
CA LYS A 109 -15.65 -6.62 3.39
C LYS A 109 -16.39 -7.53 2.41
N GLU A 110 -17.19 -6.97 1.50
CA GLU A 110 -17.90 -7.73 0.45
C GLU A 110 -16.95 -8.48 -0.49
N GLY A 111 -15.75 -7.95 -0.71
CA GLY A 111 -14.71 -8.58 -1.54
C GLY A 111 -13.98 -9.74 -0.85
N LEU A 112 -14.16 -9.95 0.46
CA LEU A 112 -13.42 -10.97 1.21
C LEU A 112 -13.97 -12.37 0.98
N SER A 113 -13.06 -13.34 0.89
CA SER A 113 -13.38 -14.77 0.92
C SER A 113 -12.48 -15.50 1.90
N GLU A 114 -13.01 -16.48 2.60
CA GLU A 114 -12.26 -17.22 3.61
C GLU A 114 -10.98 -17.86 3.04
N ALA A 115 -11.10 -18.50 1.87
CA ALA A 115 -9.95 -19.09 1.19
C ALA A 115 -8.91 -18.04 0.75
N GLY A 116 -9.36 -16.85 0.35
CA GLY A 116 -8.49 -15.70 0.05
C GLY A 116 -7.72 -15.23 1.27
N LEU A 117 -8.43 -15.09 2.39
CA LEU A 117 -7.85 -14.65 3.67
C LEU A 117 -6.79 -15.63 4.20
N TRP A 118 -7.05 -16.94 4.12
CA TRP A 118 -6.05 -17.95 4.51
C TRP A 118 -4.79 -17.89 3.65
N ARG A 119 -4.94 -17.72 2.33
CA ARG A 119 -3.80 -17.55 1.41
C ARG A 119 -3.01 -16.28 1.72
N TRP A 120 -3.72 -15.16 1.96
CA TRP A 120 -3.10 -13.88 2.29
C TRP A 120 -2.32 -13.96 3.61
N LEU A 121 -2.92 -14.50 4.69
CA LEU A 121 -2.23 -14.71 5.96
C LEU A 121 -0.99 -15.57 5.79
N GLY A 122 -1.10 -16.71 5.08
CA GLY A 122 0.02 -17.60 4.84
C GLY A 122 1.17 -16.92 4.08
N ARG A 123 0.84 -16.06 3.08
CA ARG A 123 1.84 -15.27 2.34
C ARG A 123 2.58 -14.30 3.26
N LEU A 124 1.86 -13.58 4.12
CA LEU A 124 2.48 -12.60 5.03
C LEU A 124 3.21 -13.25 6.20
N GLU A 125 2.74 -14.37 6.70
CA GLU A 125 3.45 -15.13 7.75
C GLU A 125 4.77 -15.74 7.26
N ALA A 126 4.84 -16.08 5.97
CA ALA A 126 6.05 -16.54 5.31
C ALA A 126 6.96 -15.41 4.81
N LEU A 127 6.54 -14.15 4.96
CA LEU A 127 7.26 -12.99 4.44
C LEU A 127 8.64 -12.86 5.09
N ALA A 128 9.68 -12.89 4.26
CA ALA A 128 11.03 -12.50 4.62
C ALA A 128 11.21 -10.96 4.54
N ASP A 129 12.42 -10.48 4.81
CA ASP A 129 12.75 -9.07 4.58
C ASP A 129 13.07 -8.84 3.10
N GLU A 130 12.06 -8.39 2.35
CA GLU A 130 12.14 -8.18 0.91
C GLU A 130 12.55 -6.74 0.54
N ARG A 131 12.78 -5.85 1.51
CA ARG A 131 13.26 -4.48 1.27
C ARG A 131 14.60 -4.44 0.53
N ARG A 132 15.39 -5.51 0.64
CA ARG A 132 16.66 -5.67 -0.09
C ARG A 132 16.53 -5.45 -1.60
N TRP A 133 15.38 -5.76 -2.21
CA TRP A 133 15.12 -5.57 -3.63
C TRP A 133 15.12 -4.09 -4.04
N LEU A 134 14.76 -3.18 -3.11
CA LEU A 134 14.81 -1.73 -3.36
C LEU A 134 16.25 -1.25 -3.64
N ARG A 135 17.25 -1.93 -3.08
CA ARG A 135 18.66 -1.62 -3.37
C ARG A 135 19.09 -2.07 -4.77
N GLY A 136 18.37 -2.98 -5.37
CA GLY A 136 18.65 -3.52 -6.72
C GLY A 136 17.97 -2.77 -7.86
N THR A 137 17.03 -1.86 -7.56
CA THR A 137 16.37 -1.03 -8.56
C THR A 137 16.91 0.38 -8.59
N ALA A 138 16.95 0.97 -9.81
CA ALA A 138 17.28 2.38 -10.02
C ALA A 138 16.03 3.28 -10.09
N ALA A 139 14.84 2.71 -9.87
CA ALA A 139 13.58 3.43 -9.91
C ALA A 139 13.55 4.55 -8.85
N ARG A 140 12.93 5.68 -9.18
CA ARG A 140 12.51 6.66 -8.18
C ARG A 140 11.39 6.02 -7.34
N VAL A 141 11.40 6.17 -6.04
CA VAL A 141 10.46 5.53 -5.13
C VAL A 141 9.58 6.56 -4.44
N LEU A 142 8.27 6.37 -4.48
CA LEU A 142 7.31 7.09 -3.65
C LEU A 142 6.67 6.10 -2.67
N VAL A 143 6.72 6.38 -1.38
CA VAL A 143 6.00 5.63 -0.35
C VAL A 143 4.90 6.51 0.22
N VAL A 144 3.65 6.06 0.11
CA VAL A 144 2.46 6.74 0.65
C VAL A 144 1.85 5.89 1.74
N GLN A 145 1.55 6.50 2.89
CA GLN A 145 0.90 5.82 4.00
C GLN A 145 -0.16 6.70 4.67
N GLY A 146 -1.18 6.07 5.23
CA GLY A 146 -2.11 6.76 6.10
C GLY A 146 -1.52 7.02 7.49
N ALA A 147 -1.78 8.19 8.07
CA ALA A 147 -1.34 8.55 9.42
C ALA A 147 -1.94 7.63 10.49
N LEU A 148 -3.15 7.12 10.23
CA LEU A 148 -3.90 6.25 11.14
C LEU A 148 -3.77 4.75 10.79
N ASP A 149 -2.85 4.39 9.88
CA ASP A 149 -2.57 3.00 9.54
C ASP A 149 -2.05 2.24 10.75
N ALA A 150 -2.93 1.48 11.40
CA ALA A 150 -2.55 0.67 12.53
C ALA A 150 -2.01 -0.72 12.11
N PHE A 151 -2.07 -1.11 10.85
CA PHE A 151 -1.49 -2.36 10.35
C PHE A 151 -0.02 -2.20 9.97
N THR A 152 0.31 -1.23 9.14
CA THR A 152 1.69 -0.83 8.82
C THR A 152 1.85 0.68 9.05
N PRO A 153 2.19 1.11 10.27
CA PRO A 153 2.24 2.54 10.61
C PRO A 153 3.25 3.32 9.75
N PRO A 154 3.18 4.66 9.71
CA PRO A 154 4.10 5.50 8.92
C PRO A 154 5.59 5.19 9.12
N LEU A 155 5.98 4.76 10.33
CA LEU A 155 7.34 4.29 10.60
C LEU A 155 7.71 3.03 9.81
N HIS A 156 6.73 2.17 9.47
CA HIS A 156 6.97 1.00 8.62
C HIS A 156 7.34 1.43 7.20
N GLY A 157 6.60 2.36 6.62
CA GLY A 157 6.93 2.95 5.31
C GLY A 157 8.24 3.72 5.31
N ALA A 158 8.57 4.43 6.38
CA ALA A 158 9.88 5.05 6.55
C ALA A 158 11.01 4.02 6.41
N LYS A 159 10.90 2.90 7.13
CA LYS A 159 11.85 1.79 7.04
C LYS A 159 11.90 1.12 5.66
N VAL A 160 10.83 1.23 4.85
CA VAL A 160 10.83 0.78 3.45
C VAL A 160 11.61 1.77 2.60
N ALA A 161 11.31 3.06 2.68
CA ALA A 161 11.97 4.11 1.91
C ALA A 161 13.50 4.17 2.16
N ASP A 162 13.94 3.95 3.40
CA ASP A 162 15.37 3.95 3.78
C ASP A 162 16.20 2.87 3.04
N PHE A 163 15.56 1.88 2.44
CA PHE A 163 16.22 0.85 1.65
C PHE A 163 16.35 1.20 0.16
N ALA A 164 15.70 2.25 -0.32
CA ALA A 164 15.84 2.68 -1.70
C ALA A 164 17.28 3.16 -1.95
N LYS A 165 17.84 2.77 -3.12
CA LYS A 165 19.20 3.18 -3.52
C LYS A 165 19.21 4.60 -4.11
N GLY A 166 18.12 4.98 -4.76
CA GLY A 166 17.95 6.25 -5.44
C GLY A 166 17.10 7.23 -4.64
N GLU A 167 16.45 8.13 -5.37
CA GLU A 167 15.50 9.07 -4.77
C GLU A 167 14.32 8.32 -4.17
N ALA A 168 14.05 8.56 -2.90
CA ALA A 168 12.90 8.05 -2.20
C ALA A 168 12.15 9.19 -1.50
N LEU A 169 10.89 9.34 -1.86
CA LEU A 169 9.99 10.32 -1.28
C LEU A 169 8.97 9.58 -0.39
N ARG A 170 8.60 10.20 0.71
CA ARG A 170 7.58 9.69 1.62
C ARG A 170 6.48 10.72 1.77
N PHE A 171 5.26 10.22 1.78
CA PHE A 171 4.09 11.03 2.05
C PHE A 171 3.19 10.32 3.06
N VAL A 172 2.67 11.07 4.03
CA VAL A 172 1.72 10.58 5.03
C VAL A 172 0.43 11.34 4.85
N VAL A 173 -0.64 10.61 4.53
CA VAL A 173 -1.97 11.15 4.34
C VAL A 173 -2.67 11.22 5.70
N ASP A 174 -3.08 12.41 6.11
CA ASP A 174 -3.82 12.61 7.34
C ASP A 174 -5.18 11.89 7.29
N GLU A 175 -5.66 11.45 8.44
CA GLU A 175 -6.97 10.80 8.62
C GLU A 175 -7.21 9.49 7.84
N ALA A 176 -6.24 9.01 7.04
CA ALA A 176 -6.32 7.74 6.34
C ALA A 176 -5.65 6.60 7.12
N GLY A 177 -6.19 5.39 6.96
CA GLY A 177 -5.63 4.13 7.49
C GLY A 177 -4.77 3.39 6.46
N HIS A 178 -4.77 2.06 6.55
CA HIS A 178 -4.03 1.19 5.65
C HIS A 178 -4.57 1.20 4.21
N LEU A 179 -5.87 1.37 4.06
CA LEU A 179 -6.55 1.44 2.76
C LEU A 179 -6.47 2.86 2.16
N VAL A 180 -5.34 3.54 2.37
CA VAL A 180 -5.09 4.91 1.93
C VAL A 180 -5.52 5.21 0.48
N PRO A 181 -5.37 4.29 -0.52
CA PRO A 181 -5.79 4.57 -1.89
C PRO A 181 -7.29 4.80 -2.06
N TRP A 182 -8.10 4.25 -1.16
CA TRP A 182 -9.56 4.36 -1.23
C TRP A 182 -10.12 5.34 -0.20
N GLU A 183 -9.46 5.47 0.96
CA GLU A 183 -9.84 6.41 2.01
C GLU A 183 -9.54 7.87 1.64
N ALA A 184 -8.51 8.10 0.79
CA ALA A 184 -8.06 9.41 0.32
C ALA A 184 -7.79 9.41 -1.19
N GLN A 185 -8.74 8.89 -1.98
CA GLN A 185 -8.55 8.59 -3.40
C GLN A 185 -8.08 9.78 -4.23
N GLU A 186 -8.70 10.96 -4.06
CA GLU A 186 -8.34 12.17 -4.83
C GLU A 186 -6.92 12.62 -4.50
N GLU A 187 -6.59 12.71 -3.20
CA GLU A 187 -5.27 13.13 -2.74
C GLU A 187 -4.18 12.16 -3.23
N VAL A 188 -4.41 10.85 -3.12
CA VAL A 188 -3.48 9.83 -3.61
C VAL A 188 -3.32 9.90 -5.13
N ARG A 189 -4.40 10.13 -5.86
CA ARG A 189 -4.38 10.26 -7.32
C ARG A 189 -3.52 11.44 -7.77
N ASP A 190 -3.71 12.60 -7.17
CA ASP A 190 -2.98 13.82 -7.50
C ASP A 190 -1.49 13.67 -7.14
N LEU A 191 -1.20 13.13 -5.96
CA LEU A 191 0.16 12.83 -5.51
C LEU A 191 0.90 11.88 -6.44
N VAL A 192 0.23 10.81 -6.88
CA VAL A 192 0.81 9.85 -7.81
C VAL A 192 1.02 10.49 -9.18
N ALA A 193 0.08 11.29 -9.68
CA ALA A 193 0.21 11.99 -10.96
C ALA A 193 1.42 12.91 -10.98
N ASP A 194 1.60 13.76 -9.97
CA ASP A 194 2.74 14.67 -9.86
C ASP A 194 4.07 13.90 -9.83
N PHE A 195 4.11 12.79 -9.08
CA PHE A 195 5.30 11.96 -9.00
C PHE A 195 5.63 11.27 -10.34
N LEU A 196 4.63 10.78 -11.07
CA LEU A 196 4.83 10.12 -12.37
C LEU A 196 5.28 11.10 -13.47
N LEU A 197 4.91 12.37 -13.36
CA LEU A 197 5.38 13.45 -14.26
C LEU A 197 6.80 13.95 -13.93
N GLY A 198 7.40 13.47 -12.85
CA GLY A 198 8.71 13.97 -12.43
C GLY A 198 8.68 15.40 -11.90
N GLU A 199 7.51 15.96 -11.67
CA GLU A 199 7.34 17.27 -11.07
C GLU A 199 7.80 17.24 -9.61
N GLY A 200 8.52 18.26 -9.17
CA GLY A 200 8.92 18.39 -7.77
C GLY A 200 7.67 18.49 -6.89
N PHE A 201 7.67 17.74 -5.79
CA PHE A 201 6.58 17.71 -4.82
C PHE A 201 6.15 19.14 -4.44
N ARG A 202 4.92 19.51 -4.75
CA ARG A 202 4.26 20.60 -4.06
C ARG A 202 3.65 20.01 -2.79
N PRO A 203 4.05 20.48 -1.58
CA PRO A 203 3.39 20.02 -0.37
C PRO A 203 1.89 20.33 -0.48
N LEU A 204 1.07 19.30 -0.46
CA LEU A 204 -0.37 19.45 -0.36
C LEU A 204 -0.73 20.08 0.99
N PRO A 205 -1.77 20.94 1.07
CA PRO A 205 -2.21 21.49 2.33
C PRO A 205 -2.65 20.34 3.26
N GLY A 206 -1.90 20.09 4.34
CA GLY A 206 -2.18 19.06 5.33
C GLY A 206 -1.23 17.85 5.33
N GLY A 207 -0.43 17.64 4.30
CA GLY A 207 0.54 16.54 4.25
C GLY A 207 1.92 16.95 4.76
N LEU A 208 2.51 16.14 5.63
CA LEU A 208 3.92 16.26 6.03
C LEU A 208 4.79 15.50 5.03
N ALA A 209 5.46 16.22 4.11
CA ALA A 209 6.61 15.69 3.41
C ALA A 209 7.77 15.60 4.43
N LEU A 210 8.20 14.38 4.76
CA LEU A 210 9.30 14.10 5.68
C LEU A 210 10.54 13.64 4.91
#